data_ed503d195ba08b91daca78162ef2ac51
#
_entry.id   ed503d195ba08b91daca78162ef2ac51
#
_cell.length_a   1.000
_cell.length_b   1.000
_cell.length_c   1.000
_cell.angle_alpha   90.00
_cell.angle_beta   90.00
_cell.angle_gamma   90.00
#
_symmetry.space_group_name_H-M   'P 1'
#
loop_
_entity.id
_entity.type
_entity.pdbx_description
1 polymer ?
#
loop_
_entity_poly.entity_id
_entity_poly.type
_entity_poly.pdbx_seq_one_letter_code
_entity_poly.pdbx_strand_id
1 'polypeptide(L)'
;MKTAEIIFGIFFTAAIFGPLFYLYHWSNRRKTKMMNALQLLAKQHGLQLSETEVWNDKGLGYDLAKKVLIYIDIQNQSVTEKTVNIQDVQEIKIITNRDIVTIQLLKHTREAINLEIFNTLFDEPLNGGYHLLLAKKWVDLLNKDIKTLPKRAA
;
A
#
# COMPACT_ATOMS: atom_id res chain seq x y z
N MET A 1 -31.63 22.36 -38.20
CA MET A 1 -30.66 21.28 -38.40
C MET A 1 -29.45 21.38 -37.46
N LYS A 2 -28.86 22.52 -37.19
CA LYS A 2 -27.67 22.67 -36.33
C LYS A 2 -27.83 22.25 -34.86
N THR A 3 -28.99 22.42 -34.27
CA THR A 3 -29.27 22.11 -32.85
C THR A 3 -29.29 20.58 -32.57
N ALA A 4 -29.79 19.79 -33.49
CA ALA A 4 -29.85 18.33 -33.36
C ALA A 4 -28.42 17.72 -33.45
N GLU A 5 -27.58 18.27 -34.30
CA GLU A 5 -26.17 17.81 -34.43
C GLU A 5 -25.36 18.12 -33.18
N ILE A 6 -25.60 19.27 -32.54
CA ILE A 6 -24.94 19.63 -31.28
C ILE A 6 -25.36 18.70 -30.14
N ILE A 7 -26.67 18.41 -30.03
CA ILE A 7 -27.20 17.49 -29.02
C ILE A 7 -26.64 16.09 -29.22
N PHE A 8 -26.56 15.61 -30.46
CA PHE A 8 -25.96 14.30 -30.77
C PHE A 8 -24.47 14.23 -30.43
N GLY A 9 -23.72 15.31 -30.71
CA GLY A 9 -22.30 15.41 -30.36
C GLY A 9 -22.07 15.36 -28.85
N ILE A 10 -22.86 16.09 -28.06
CA ILE A 10 -22.78 16.08 -26.60
C ILE A 10 -23.11 14.68 -26.03
N PHE A 11 -24.17 14.06 -26.56
CA PHE A 11 -24.61 12.74 -26.14
C PHE A 11 -23.53 11.68 -26.43
N PHE A 12 -22.94 11.74 -27.62
CA PHE A 12 -21.86 10.82 -28.02
C PHE A 12 -20.59 11.01 -27.18
N THR A 13 -20.22 12.24 -26.89
CA THR A 13 -19.10 12.58 -26.01
C THR A 13 -19.35 12.08 -24.58
N ALA A 14 -20.54 12.30 -24.04
CA ALA A 14 -20.91 11.83 -22.72
C ALA A 14 -20.94 10.28 -22.63
N ALA A 15 -21.37 9.60 -23.68
CA ALA A 15 -21.39 8.13 -23.75
C ALA A 15 -19.99 7.53 -23.76
N ILE A 16 -19.00 8.19 -24.40
CA ILE A 16 -17.62 7.71 -24.46
C ILE A 16 -16.86 8.07 -23.18
N PHE A 17 -16.94 9.31 -22.72
CA PHE A 17 -16.16 9.81 -21.60
C PHE A 17 -16.81 9.57 -20.23
N GLY A 18 -18.14 9.41 -20.18
CA GLY A 18 -18.87 9.15 -18.93
C GLY A 18 -18.38 7.93 -18.17
N PRO A 19 -18.26 6.73 -18.79
CA PRO A 19 -17.74 5.54 -18.13
C PRO A 19 -16.29 5.70 -17.65
N LEU A 20 -15.44 6.35 -18.44
CA LEU A 20 -14.04 6.62 -18.07
C LEU A 20 -13.93 7.54 -16.87
N PHE A 21 -14.73 8.60 -16.84
CA PHE A 21 -14.80 9.53 -15.71
C PHE A 21 -15.34 8.87 -14.45
N TYR A 22 -16.36 8.01 -14.60
CA TYR A 22 -16.92 7.22 -13.49
C TYR A 22 -15.88 6.27 -12.90
N LEU A 23 -15.15 5.51 -13.72
CA LEU A 23 -14.08 4.60 -13.29
C LEU A 23 -12.95 5.34 -12.59
N TYR A 24 -12.52 6.47 -13.15
CA TYR A 24 -11.49 7.33 -12.54
C TYR A 24 -11.92 7.83 -11.15
N HIS A 25 -13.16 8.31 -11.04
CA HIS A 25 -13.68 8.83 -9.77
C HIS A 25 -13.86 7.72 -8.73
N TRP A 26 -14.29 6.54 -9.16
CA TRP A 26 -14.44 5.38 -8.28
C TRP A 26 -13.09 4.84 -7.76
N SER A 27 -12.08 4.75 -8.61
CA SER A 27 -10.71 4.38 -8.23
C SER A 27 -10.12 5.35 -7.19
N ASN A 28 -10.32 6.65 -7.37
CA ASN A 28 -9.83 7.65 -6.43
C ASN A 28 -10.51 7.55 -5.05
N ARG A 29 -11.80 7.22 -5.00
CA ARG A 29 -12.51 7.03 -3.73
C ARG A 29 -11.94 5.88 -2.89
N ARG A 30 -11.54 4.78 -3.51
CA ARG A 30 -10.91 3.64 -2.81
C ARG A 30 -9.58 4.06 -2.21
N LYS A 31 -8.71 4.70 -2.98
CA LYS A 31 -7.43 5.24 -2.51
C LYS A 31 -7.59 6.20 -1.33
N THR A 32 -8.55 7.12 -1.43
CA THR A 32 -8.82 8.08 -0.35
C THR A 32 -9.29 7.39 0.92
N LYS A 33 -10.17 6.39 0.82
CA LYS A 33 -10.62 5.60 1.97
C LYS A 33 -9.45 4.88 2.65
N MET A 34 -8.59 4.23 1.87
CA MET A 34 -7.41 3.55 2.39
C MET A 34 -6.43 4.52 3.05
N MET A 35 -6.18 5.66 2.43
CA MET A 35 -5.32 6.69 3.00
C MET A 35 -5.89 7.23 4.32
N ASN A 36 -7.19 7.47 4.39
CA ASN A 36 -7.85 7.93 5.62
C ASN A 36 -7.77 6.86 6.72
N ALA A 37 -7.97 5.58 6.39
CA ALA A 37 -7.83 4.48 7.33
C ALA A 37 -6.39 4.37 7.88
N LEU A 38 -5.39 4.48 7.00
CA LEU A 38 -3.99 4.47 7.37
C LEU A 38 -3.63 5.67 8.28
N GLN A 39 -4.12 6.86 7.97
CA GLN A 39 -3.91 8.06 8.80
C GLN A 39 -4.62 7.96 10.15
N LEU A 40 -5.81 7.37 10.19
CA LEU A 40 -6.54 7.14 11.44
C LEU A 40 -5.76 6.19 12.35
N LEU A 41 -5.27 5.08 11.79
CA LEU A 41 -4.43 4.12 12.50
C LEU A 41 -3.15 4.78 13.03
N ALA A 42 -2.50 5.59 12.20
CA ALA A 42 -1.32 6.35 12.62
C ALA A 42 -1.61 7.28 13.80
N LYS A 43 -2.74 8.00 13.77
CA LYS A 43 -3.16 8.87 14.88
C LYS A 43 -3.44 8.09 16.16
N GLN A 44 -4.07 6.92 16.07
CA GLN A 44 -4.32 6.06 17.24
C GLN A 44 -3.03 5.64 17.92
N HIS A 45 -1.97 5.39 17.15
CA HIS A 45 -0.63 5.06 17.66
C HIS A 45 0.26 6.30 17.92
N GLY A 46 -0.27 7.51 17.73
CA GLY A 46 0.48 8.75 17.89
C GLY A 46 1.66 8.90 16.91
N LEU A 47 1.53 8.33 15.71
CA LEU A 47 2.57 8.34 14.68
C LEU A 47 2.39 9.51 13.71
N GLN A 48 3.51 10.00 13.18
CA GLN A 48 3.56 10.99 12.10
C GLN A 48 4.18 10.31 10.87
N LEU A 49 3.33 9.91 9.93
CA LEU A 49 3.79 9.20 8.75
C LEU A 49 4.58 10.13 7.83
N SER A 50 5.85 9.79 7.61
CA SER A 50 6.76 10.48 6.68
C SER A 50 6.62 9.91 5.27
N GLU A 51 6.40 8.61 5.16
CA GLU A 51 6.20 7.89 3.92
C GLU A 51 4.89 7.10 3.98
N THR A 52 4.11 7.19 2.92
CA THR A 52 2.83 6.47 2.81
C THR A 52 2.65 5.95 1.40
N GLU A 53 2.10 4.76 1.27
CA GLU A 53 1.72 4.19 -0.01
C GLU A 53 0.44 3.36 0.16
N VAL A 54 -0.51 3.53 -0.76
CA VAL A 54 -1.75 2.76 -0.79
C VAL A 54 -1.97 2.19 -2.18
N TRP A 55 -2.34 0.91 -2.24
CA TRP A 55 -2.63 0.21 -3.48
C TRP A 55 -3.69 -0.85 -3.21
N ASN A 56 -4.56 -1.09 -4.17
CA ASN A 56 -5.71 -1.95 -3.99
C ASN A 56 -6.43 -1.64 -2.66
N ASP A 57 -6.61 -2.63 -1.81
CA ASP A 57 -7.17 -2.50 -0.47
C ASP A 57 -6.09 -2.65 0.62
N LYS A 58 -4.84 -2.28 0.31
CA LYS A 58 -3.67 -2.36 1.19
C LYS A 58 -3.00 -0.99 1.34
N GLY A 59 -2.32 -0.80 2.45
CA GLY A 59 -1.55 0.41 2.72
C GLY A 59 -0.35 0.17 3.63
N LEU A 60 0.73 0.89 3.36
CA LEU A 60 1.92 0.98 4.19
C LEU A 60 2.14 2.44 4.61
N GLY A 61 2.52 2.64 5.85
CA GLY A 61 2.93 3.92 6.38
C GLY A 61 4.14 3.78 7.29
N TYR A 62 5.07 4.71 7.21
CA TYR A 62 6.28 4.70 8.00
C TYR A 62 6.52 6.04 8.70
N ASP A 63 6.69 5.99 10.01
CA ASP A 63 7.15 7.13 10.82
C ASP A 63 8.67 7.04 10.96
N LEU A 64 9.37 7.93 10.25
CA LEU A 64 10.83 7.95 10.21
C LEU A 64 11.44 8.37 11.55
N ALA A 65 10.75 9.20 12.33
CA ALA A 65 11.23 9.67 13.63
C ALA A 65 11.12 8.58 14.70
N LYS A 66 10.00 7.88 14.74
CA LYS A 66 9.74 6.79 15.70
C LYS A 66 10.23 5.44 15.23
N LYS A 67 10.62 5.30 13.95
CA LYS A 67 11.02 4.04 13.32
C LYS A 67 9.94 2.96 13.38
N VAL A 68 8.68 3.37 13.21
CA VAL A 68 7.52 2.50 13.27
C VAL A 68 6.88 2.39 11.90
N LEU A 69 6.75 1.15 11.43
CA LEU A 69 6.03 0.77 10.23
C LEU A 69 4.62 0.33 10.61
N ILE A 70 3.63 0.83 9.89
CA ILE A 70 2.25 0.33 9.96
C ILE A 70 1.83 -0.24 8.61
N TYR A 71 1.09 -1.33 8.66
CA TYR A 71 0.50 -2.00 7.51
C TYR A 71 -0.98 -2.21 7.77
N ILE A 72 -1.79 -1.94 6.77
CA ILE A 72 -3.23 -2.20 6.77
C ILE A 72 -3.62 -2.95 5.51
N ASP A 73 -4.47 -3.96 5.66
CA ASP A 73 -5.05 -4.74 4.57
C ASP A 73 -6.54 -4.93 4.86
N ILE A 74 -7.39 -4.49 3.93
CA ILE A 74 -8.85 -4.57 4.05
C ILE A 74 -9.37 -5.53 2.98
N GLN A 75 -9.51 -6.79 3.35
CA GLN A 75 -10.04 -7.82 2.46
C GLN A 75 -11.38 -8.33 2.99
N ASN A 76 -12.39 -8.41 2.13
CA ASN A 76 -13.70 -9.01 2.44
C ASN A 76 -14.29 -8.56 3.79
N GLN A 77 -14.25 -7.26 4.08
CA GLN A 77 -14.71 -6.63 5.34
C GLN A 77 -13.87 -7.01 6.58
N SER A 78 -12.81 -7.79 6.43
CA SER A 78 -11.83 -8.00 7.49
C SER A 78 -10.71 -6.97 7.37
N VAL A 79 -10.30 -6.41 8.51
CA VAL A 79 -9.20 -5.46 8.58
C VAL A 79 -8.05 -6.15 9.29
N THR A 80 -6.93 -6.31 8.60
CA THR A 80 -5.67 -6.78 9.16
C THR A 80 -4.76 -5.59 9.37
N GLU A 81 -4.39 -5.34 10.61
CA GLU A 81 -3.48 -4.26 10.99
C GLU A 81 -2.21 -4.84 11.60
N LYS A 82 -1.06 -4.31 11.21
CA LYS A 82 0.23 -4.69 11.78
C LYS A 82 1.05 -3.43 12.05
N THR A 83 1.55 -3.33 13.27
CA THR A 83 2.45 -2.25 13.68
C THR A 83 3.77 -2.88 14.09
N VAL A 84 4.86 -2.43 13.48
CA VAL A 84 6.19 -3.01 13.67
C VAL A 84 7.19 -1.91 13.97
N ASN A 85 7.88 -2.03 15.09
CA ASN A 85 9.05 -1.19 15.37
C ASN A 85 10.25 -1.74 14.61
N ILE A 86 10.81 -0.95 13.69
CA ILE A 86 11.95 -1.36 12.86
C ILE A 86 13.22 -1.59 13.69
N GLN A 87 13.32 -1.01 14.87
CA GLN A 87 14.43 -1.27 15.80
C GLN A 87 14.46 -2.72 16.31
N ASP A 88 13.32 -3.42 16.30
CA ASP A 88 13.22 -4.82 16.72
C ASP A 88 13.48 -5.80 15.57
N VAL A 89 13.62 -5.28 14.35
CA VAL A 89 13.81 -6.08 13.13
C VAL A 89 15.30 -6.31 12.87
N GLN A 90 15.67 -7.58 12.72
CA GLN A 90 17.02 -8.01 12.40
C GLN A 90 17.26 -8.05 10.89
N GLU A 91 16.27 -8.49 10.14
CA GLU A 91 16.40 -8.73 8.71
C GLU A 91 15.09 -8.48 7.99
N ILE A 92 15.18 -7.93 6.77
CA ILE A 92 14.02 -7.72 5.88
C ILE A 92 14.31 -8.41 4.56
N LYS A 93 13.35 -9.25 4.11
CA LYS A 93 13.43 -9.99 2.85
C LYS A 93 12.17 -9.81 2.03
N ILE A 94 12.33 -9.91 0.71
CA ILE A 94 11.20 -10.09 -0.20
C ILE A 94 11.08 -11.59 -0.48
N ILE A 95 9.92 -12.14 -0.18
CA ILE A 95 9.56 -13.50 -0.56
C ILE A 95 8.60 -13.41 -1.74
N THR A 96 9.01 -14.00 -2.85
CA THR A 96 8.19 -14.04 -4.05
C THR A 96 7.88 -15.49 -4.36
N ASN A 97 6.61 -15.83 -4.35
CA ASN A 97 6.08 -17.04 -4.93
C ASN A 97 5.33 -16.66 -6.22
N ARG A 98 5.00 -17.60 -7.10
CA ARG A 98 4.34 -17.32 -8.39
C ARG A 98 3.17 -16.36 -8.27
N ASP A 99 2.42 -16.47 -7.19
CA ASP A 99 1.14 -15.81 -6.99
C ASP A 99 1.14 -14.76 -5.87
N ILE A 100 2.22 -14.66 -5.09
CA ILE A 100 2.27 -13.83 -3.89
C ILE A 100 3.60 -13.10 -3.80
N VAL A 101 3.55 -11.81 -3.48
CA VAL A 101 4.71 -10.99 -3.13
C VAL A 101 4.55 -10.53 -1.69
N THR A 102 5.48 -10.89 -0.83
CA THR A 102 5.46 -10.60 0.60
C THR A 102 6.76 -9.95 1.04
N ILE A 103 6.67 -8.92 1.87
CA ILE A 103 7.82 -8.42 2.64
C ILE A 103 7.81 -9.16 3.99
N GLN A 104 8.85 -9.91 4.26
CA GLN A 104 9.06 -10.57 5.53
C GLN A 104 10.01 -9.76 6.39
N LEU A 105 9.57 -9.45 7.60
CA LEU A 105 10.34 -8.78 8.65
C LEU A 105 10.68 -9.82 9.71
N LEU A 106 11.95 -10.13 9.89
CA LEU A 106 12.41 -11.05 10.92
C LEU A 106 12.89 -10.26 12.13
N LYS A 107 12.21 -10.42 13.27
CA LYS A 107 12.60 -9.79 14.53
C LYS A 107 13.82 -10.47 15.17
N HIS A 108 14.51 -9.77 16.07
CA HIS A 108 15.58 -10.35 16.90
C HIS A 108 15.09 -11.54 17.75
N THR A 109 13.79 -11.59 18.06
CA THR A 109 13.13 -12.71 18.76
C THR A 109 12.90 -13.93 17.88
N ARG A 110 13.31 -13.90 16.60
CA ARG A 110 13.05 -14.90 15.55
C ARG A 110 11.58 -14.99 15.12
N GLU A 111 10.74 -14.07 15.57
CA GLU A 111 9.38 -13.94 15.08
C GLU A 111 9.40 -13.34 13.68
N ALA A 112 8.69 -13.96 12.73
CA ALA A 112 8.56 -13.47 11.37
C ALA A 112 7.20 -12.77 11.17
N ILE A 113 7.23 -11.52 10.73
CA ILE A 113 6.03 -10.77 10.36
C ILE A 113 6.00 -10.69 8.84
N ASN A 114 4.95 -11.21 8.25
CA ASN A 114 4.74 -11.20 6.80
C ASN A 114 3.76 -10.09 6.43
N LEU A 115 4.17 -9.19 5.52
CA LEU A 115 3.34 -8.15 4.94
C LEU A 115 3.06 -8.53 3.49
N GLU A 116 1.82 -8.91 3.20
CA GLU A 116 1.40 -9.30 1.86
C GLU A 116 1.25 -8.06 0.98
N ILE A 117 2.08 -7.93 -0.03
CA ILE A 117 2.05 -6.80 -0.97
C ILE A 117 1.12 -7.10 -2.15
N PHE A 118 1.12 -8.36 -2.59
CA PHE A 118 0.31 -8.80 -3.71
C PHE A 118 -0.06 -10.28 -3.56
N ASN A 119 -1.30 -10.60 -3.96
CA ASN A 119 -1.79 -11.96 -4.01
C ASN A 119 -2.76 -12.09 -5.19
N THR A 120 -2.45 -12.94 -6.18
CA THR A 120 -3.26 -13.11 -7.39
C THR A 120 -4.69 -13.57 -7.13
N LEU A 121 -4.96 -14.17 -5.96
CA LEU A 121 -6.31 -14.62 -5.60
C LEU A 121 -7.23 -13.45 -5.20
N PHE A 122 -6.66 -12.34 -4.74
CA PHE A 122 -7.42 -11.23 -4.16
C PHE A 122 -7.16 -9.89 -4.84
N ASP A 123 -5.99 -9.74 -5.44
CA ASP A 123 -5.57 -8.48 -6.06
C ASP A 123 -5.77 -8.53 -7.58
N GLU A 124 -6.26 -7.45 -8.16
CA GLU A 124 -6.31 -7.31 -9.60
C GLU A 124 -4.88 -7.37 -10.17
N PRO A 125 -4.63 -8.12 -11.26
CA PRO A 125 -3.31 -8.21 -11.88
C PRO A 125 -2.94 -6.90 -12.58
N LEU A 126 -2.68 -5.87 -11.80
CA LEU A 126 -2.07 -4.64 -12.29
C LEU A 126 -0.59 -4.93 -12.53
N ASN A 127 -0.19 -4.99 -13.81
CA ASN A 127 1.21 -5.07 -14.25
C ASN A 127 2.14 -5.82 -13.27
N GLY A 128 2.37 -7.11 -13.48
CA GLY A 128 3.11 -8.01 -12.56
C GLY A 128 4.51 -7.54 -12.08
N GLY A 129 5.03 -6.44 -12.62
CA GLY A 129 6.25 -5.80 -12.13
C GLY A 129 6.03 -4.73 -11.05
N TYR A 130 4.86 -4.10 -10.99
CA TYR A 130 4.62 -2.98 -10.07
C TYR A 130 4.74 -3.38 -8.61
N HIS A 131 4.12 -4.49 -8.21
CA HIS A 131 4.12 -4.93 -6.81
C HIS A 131 5.51 -5.35 -6.32
N LEU A 132 6.33 -5.92 -7.21
CA LEU A 132 7.71 -6.24 -6.90
C LEU A 132 8.57 -4.97 -6.75
N LEU A 133 8.36 -3.97 -7.62
CA LEU A 133 9.03 -2.68 -7.50
C LEU A 133 8.63 -1.95 -6.23
N LEU A 134 7.35 -2.00 -5.86
CA LEU A 134 6.83 -1.46 -4.61
C LEU A 134 7.49 -2.14 -3.41
N ALA A 135 7.53 -3.46 -3.39
CA ALA A 135 8.19 -4.22 -2.33
C ALA A 135 9.68 -3.86 -2.21
N LYS A 136 10.40 -3.75 -3.34
CA LYS A 136 11.82 -3.34 -3.36
C LYS A 136 12.00 -1.93 -2.80
N LYS A 137 11.19 -0.97 -3.23
CA LYS A 137 11.23 0.42 -2.72
C LYS A 137 11.12 0.45 -1.19
N TRP A 138 10.15 -0.28 -0.64
CA TRP A 138 9.94 -0.33 0.81
C TRP A 138 11.06 -1.06 1.54
N VAL A 139 11.54 -2.17 1.02
CA VAL A 139 12.67 -2.90 1.61
C VAL A 139 13.94 -2.06 1.60
N ASP A 140 14.23 -1.32 0.53
CA ASP A 140 15.38 -0.43 0.44
C ASP A 140 15.27 0.73 1.43
N LEU A 141 14.06 1.32 1.58
CA LEU A 141 13.80 2.38 2.54
C LEU A 141 14.08 1.90 3.98
N LEU A 142 13.50 0.78 4.37
CA LEU A 142 13.60 0.24 5.72
C LEU A 142 15.02 -0.28 6.04
N ASN A 143 15.71 -0.87 5.07
CA ASN A 143 17.09 -1.36 5.25
C ASN A 143 18.10 -0.22 5.46
N LYS A 144 17.85 0.98 4.93
CA LYS A 144 18.69 2.15 5.24
C LYS A 144 18.64 2.45 6.73
N ASP A 145 17.47 2.37 7.33
CA ASP A 145 17.28 2.66 8.74
C ASP A 145 17.84 1.56 9.63
N ILE A 146 17.69 0.28 9.29
CA ILE A 146 18.29 -0.83 10.05
C ILE A 146 19.82 -0.68 10.10
N LYS A 147 20.46 -0.30 8.99
CA LYS A 147 21.92 -0.12 8.91
C LYS A 147 22.43 1.07 9.72
N THR A 148 21.60 2.09 9.93
CA THR A 148 21.96 3.29 10.70
C THR A 148 21.75 3.11 12.20
N LEU A 149 21.00 2.08 12.62
CA LEU A 149 20.81 1.79 14.04
C LEU A 149 22.10 1.23 14.65
N PRO A 150 22.54 1.74 15.82
CA PRO A 150 23.66 1.14 16.53
C PRO A 150 23.32 -0.32 16.83
N LYS A 151 24.20 -1.25 16.40
CA LYS A 151 24.06 -2.67 16.77
C LYS A 151 23.99 -2.74 18.30
N ARG A 152 22.82 -3.11 18.82
CA ARG A 152 22.71 -3.43 20.25
C ARG A 152 23.72 -4.54 20.51
N ALA A 153 24.74 -4.22 21.33
CA ALA A 153 25.66 -5.23 21.83
C ALA A 153 24.84 -6.27 22.59
N ALA A 154 25.01 -7.52 22.21
CA ALA A 154 24.40 -8.68 22.84
C ALA A 154 24.87 -8.82 24.28
#